data_98aa43340f417213788f5beb713bac5e
#
_entry.id   98aa43340f417213788f5beb713bac5e
#
_cell.length_a   1.000
_cell.length_b   1.000
_cell.length_c   1.000
_cell.angle_alpha   90.00
_cell.angle_beta   90.00
_cell.angle_gamma   90.00
#
_symmetry.space_group_name_H-M   'P 1'
#
loop_
_entity.id
_entity.type
_entity.pdbx_description
1 polymer ?
#
loop_
_entity_poly.entity_id
_entity_poly.type
_entity_poly.pdbx_seq_one_letter_code
_entity_poly.pdbx_strand_id
1 'polypeptide(L)'
;MKIALDPFMIRHVPLLELPSVVAELGYEWIELSPREDFIPFFRHPRVDDGTVAKFRKALDSAGVGISSLLPLFRWSGPDEDARQAAVRYWTRSIQIAADLGVTSMISEFNGRPEEPDRSEAQFWKSMDELLPLFEREGITLTLEPHPDDFIENGYDAINLIRGINHPNVSFLYCAPHTFHIGDDAPGIIEYAGDLLTHVHLADAFDHTASSGNRYILNPPGTPARIHQHLDIGEGEVDFGELFGALRANGFDGTLTACVFAWEERAKESSLFMRKKIDEYLTDRS
;
A
#
# COMPACT_ATOMS: atom_id res chain seq x y z
N MET A 1 -15.29 -7.99 -2.66
CA MET A 1 -13.95 -7.91 -2.02
C MET A 1 -12.88 -8.47 -2.94
N LYS A 2 -11.72 -7.83 -3.08
CA LYS A 2 -10.56 -8.32 -3.85
C LYS A 2 -9.49 -8.83 -2.89
N ILE A 3 -8.79 -9.91 -3.26
CA ILE A 3 -7.58 -10.36 -2.53
C ILE A 3 -6.40 -10.19 -3.47
N ALA A 4 -5.49 -9.31 -3.12
CA ALA A 4 -4.32 -8.95 -3.91
C ALA A 4 -3.01 -9.46 -3.27
N LEU A 5 -2.02 -9.66 -4.10
CA LEU A 5 -0.64 -9.90 -3.68
C LEU A 5 0.20 -8.66 -3.98
N ASP A 6 0.94 -8.16 -2.97
CA ASP A 6 2.09 -7.31 -3.23
C ASP A 6 3.29 -8.21 -3.63
N PRO A 7 3.79 -8.09 -4.86
CA PRO A 7 4.84 -8.97 -5.36
C PRO A 7 6.26 -8.53 -4.95
N PHE A 8 6.43 -7.73 -3.90
CA PHE A 8 7.74 -7.21 -3.50
C PHE A 8 8.78 -8.32 -3.28
N MET A 9 8.40 -9.41 -2.63
CA MET A 9 9.32 -10.53 -2.38
C MET A 9 9.76 -11.26 -3.65
N ILE A 10 8.99 -11.15 -4.74
CA ILE A 10 9.30 -11.74 -6.05
C ILE A 10 9.66 -10.68 -7.10
N ARG A 11 10.13 -9.50 -6.67
CA ARG A 11 10.49 -8.39 -7.57
C ARG A 11 11.60 -8.72 -8.58
N HIS A 12 12.33 -9.81 -8.37
CA HIS A 12 13.31 -10.35 -9.32
C HIS A 12 12.65 -10.99 -10.56
N VAL A 13 11.38 -11.35 -10.49
CA VAL A 13 10.63 -11.87 -11.64
C VAL A 13 10.43 -10.73 -12.64
N PRO A 14 10.77 -10.93 -13.94
CA PRO A 14 10.54 -9.89 -14.96
C PRO A 14 9.10 -9.43 -15.03
N LEU A 15 8.87 -8.14 -15.30
CA LEU A 15 7.55 -7.52 -15.33
C LEU A 15 6.51 -8.31 -16.13
N LEU A 16 6.88 -8.78 -17.33
CA LEU A 16 5.95 -9.47 -18.23
C LEU A 16 5.65 -10.92 -17.83
N GLU A 17 6.46 -11.52 -16.96
CA GLU A 17 6.26 -12.86 -16.42
C GLU A 17 5.48 -12.82 -15.08
N LEU A 18 5.50 -11.68 -14.40
CA LEU A 18 4.90 -11.50 -13.08
C LEU A 18 3.42 -11.92 -13.01
N PRO A 19 2.53 -11.57 -13.97
CA PRO A 19 1.14 -11.96 -13.90
C PRO A 19 0.92 -13.47 -13.86
N SER A 20 1.68 -14.23 -14.65
CA SER A 20 1.58 -15.70 -14.65
C SER A 20 2.03 -16.30 -13.32
N VAL A 21 3.10 -15.77 -12.72
CA VAL A 21 3.57 -16.21 -11.40
C VAL A 21 2.54 -15.91 -10.31
N VAL A 22 1.92 -14.74 -10.35
CA VAL A 22 0.87 -14.37 -9.38
C VAL A 22 -0.37 -15.26 -9.52
N ALA A 23 -0.77 -15.58 -10.75
CA ALA A 23 -1.86 -16.53 -11.01
C ALA A 23 -1.54 -17.93 -10.44
N GLU A 24 -0.31 -18.43 -10.61
CA GLU A 24 0.15 -19.71 -10.03
C GLU A 24 0.11 -19.73 -8.50
N LEU A 25 0.25 -18.55 -7.86
CA LEU A 25 0.14 -18.36 -6.42
C LEU A 25 -1.32 -18.26 -5.93
N GLY A 26 -2.30 -18.36 -6.83
CA GLY A 26 -3.73 -18.34 -6.50
C GLY A 26 -4.31 -16.95 -6.27
N TYR A 27 -3.66 -15.91 -6.77
CA TYR A 27 -4.17 -14.53 -6.71
C TYR A 27 -4.68 -14.08 -8.07
N GLU A 28 -5.82 -13.36 -8.04
CA GLU A 28 -6.41 -12.74 -9.21
C GLU A 28 -6.06 -11.25 -9.33
N TRP A 29 -5.45 -10.68 -8.29
CA TRP A 29 -5.12 -9.26 -8.20
C TRP A 29 -3.69 -9.03 -7.73
N ILE A 30 -3.08 -8.01 -8.31
CA ILE A 30 -1.77 -7.49 -7.91
C ILE A 30 -1.95 -6.08 -7.35
N GLU A 31 -1.39 -5.81 -6.18
CA GLU A 31 -0.99 -4.47 -5.80
C GLU A 31 0.45 -4.27 -6.23
N LEU A 32 0.67 -3.40 -7.18
CA LEU A 32 2.00 -3.26 -7.77
C LEU A 32 2.82 -2.21 -7.02
N SER A 33 3.64 -2.69 -6.10
CA SER A 33 4.66 -1.92 -5.41
C SER A 33 5.79 -1.47 -6.34
N PRO A 34 6.64 -0.50 -5.92
CA PRO A 34 7.69 0.03 -6.77
C PRO A 34 8.66 -1.04 -7.27
N ARG A 35 9.01 -0.96 -8.54
CA ARG A 35 9.99 -1.84 -9.18
C ARG A 35 10.80 -1.12 -10.26
N GLU A 36 12.07 -1.47 -10.34
CA GLU A 36 13.06 -0.78 -11.19
C GLU A 36 12.72 -0.80 -12.69
N ASP A 37 12.06 -1.86 -13.15
CA ASP A 37 11.71 -2.06 -14.55
C ASP A 37 10.34 -1.47 -14.94
N PHE A 38 9.66 -0.75 -14.00
CA PHE A 38 8.36 -0.15 -14.26
C PHE A 38 8.19 1.23 -13.59
N ILE A 39 7.77 1.28 -12.32
CA ILE A 39 7.66 2.50 -11.52
C ILE A 39 8.67 2.39 -10.37
N PRO A 40 9.85 3.02 -10.46
CA PRO A 40 10.90 2.86 -9.47
C PRO A 40 10.66 3.71 -8.22
N PHE A 41 11.31 3.35 -7.11
CA PHE A 41 11.31 4.15 -5.89
C PHE A 41 11.88 5.56 -6.14
N PHE A 42 11.16 6.58 -5.72
CA PHE A 42 11.58 7.99 -5.65
C PHE A 42 12.20 8.56 -6.94
N ARG A 43 11.89 7.96 -8.09
CA ARG A 43 12.42 8.37 -9.40
C ARG A 43 11.32 8.40 -10.45
N HIS A 44 11.54 9.22 -11.48
CA HIS A 44 10.61 9.34 -12.60
C HIS A 44 10.43 8.00 -13.32
N PRO A 45 9.19 7.52 -13.51
CA PRO A 45 8.92 6.35 -14.33
C PRO A 45 9.36 6.59 -15.79
N ARG A 46 10.23 5.73 -16.29
CA ARG A 46 10.78 5.84 -17.66
C ARG A 46 10.22 4.78 -18.61
N VAL A 47 9.29 3.97 -18.13
CA VAL A 47 8.65 2.94 -18.95
C VAL A 47 7.92 3.60 -20.13
N ASP A 48 8.12 3.05 -21.34
CA ASP A 48 7.44 3.49 -22.55
C ASP A 48 6.04 2.87 -22.66
N ASP A 49 5.19 3.50 -23.49
CA ASP A 49 3.81 3.06 -23.68
C ASP A 49 3.73 1.67 -24.33
N GLY A 50 4.73 1.27 -25.12
CA GLY A 50 4.81 -0.07 -25.69
C GLY A 50 5.03 -1.15 -24.62
N THR A 51 5.82 -0.85 -23.60
CA THR A 51 6.01 -1.75 -22.44
C THR A 51 4.75 -1.81 -21.59
N VAL A 52 4.07 -0.68 -21.34
CA VAL A 52 2.78 -0.64 -20.65
C VAL A 52 1.74 -1.50 -21.36
N ALA A 53 1.64 -1.37 -22.70
CA ALA A 53 0.71 -2.18 -23.49
C ALA A 53 1.05 -3.69 -23.47
N LYS A 54 2.34 -4.05 -23.49
CA LYS A 54 2.77 -5.46 -23.33
C LYS A 54 2.42 -6.01 -21.95
N PHE A 55 2.61 -5.21 -20.90
CA PHE A 55 2.27 -5.62 -19.55
C PHE A 55 0.76 -5.82 -19.39
N ARG A 56 -0.06 -4.90 -19.92
CA ARG A 56 -1.52 -5.06 -19.95
C ARG A 56 -1.92 -6.39 -20.62
N LYS A 57 -1.31 -6.70 -21.77
CA LYS A 57 -1.56 -7.96 -22.47
C LYS A 57 -1.14 -9.18 -21.64
N ALA A 58 -0.04 -9.10 -20.88
CA ALA A 58 0.40 -10.18 -20.00
C ALA A 58 -0.60 -10.40 -18.85
N LEU A 59 -1.12 -9.33 -18.27
CA LEU A 59 -2.19 -9.37 -17.26
C LEU A 59 -3.45 -10.05 -17.81
N ASP A 60 -3.94 -9.60 -18.96
CA ASP A 60 -5.11 -10.17 -19.63
C ASP A 60 -4.91 -11.67 -19.93
N SER A 61 -3.72 -12.05 -20.38
CA SER A 61 -3.39 -13.45 -20.74
C SER A 61 -3.33 -14.36 -19.53
N ALA A 62 -2.94 -13.85 -18.37
CA ALA A 62 -2.87 -14.58 -17.11
C ALA A 62 -4.21 -14.57 -16.33
N GLY A 63 -5.18 -13.75 -16.74
CA GLY A 63 -6.43 -13.55 -16.01
C GLY A 63 -6.24 -12.82 -14.68
N VAL A 64 -5.21 -11.99 -14.56
CA VAL A 64 -4.86 -11.24 -13.35
C VAL A 64 -5.05 -9.76 -13.60
N GLY A 65 -5.66 -9.05 -12.64
CA GLY A 65 -5.83 -7.60 -12.67
C GLY A 65 -4.86 -6.87 -11.75
N ILE A 66 -4.73 -5.57 -11.94
CA ILE A 66 -4.07 -4.68 -10.97
C ILE A 66 -5.16 -4.11 -10.06
N SER A 67 -5.08 -4.37 -8.75
CA SER A 67 -5.99 -3.76 -7.76
C SER A 67 -5.62 -2.31 -7.50
N SER A 68 -4.32 -2.04 -7.43
CA SER A 68 -3.75 -0.74 -7.12
C SER A 68 -2.30 -0.63 -7.60
N LEU A 69 -1.87 0.59 -7.90
CA LEU A 69 -0.45 0.93 -8.00
C LEU A 69 -0.02 1.62 -6.71
N LEU A 70 1.13 1.26 -6.18
CA LEU A 70 1.74 1.88 -5.00
C LEU A 70 3.04 2.60 -5.39
N PRO A 71 2.99 3.78 -6.04
CA PRO A 71 4.19 4.57 -6.26
C PRO A 71 4.58 5.32 -4.98
N LEU A 72 5.87 5.34 -4.67
CA LEU A 72 6.40 6.07 -3.53
C LEU A 72 7.20 7.28 -4.02
N PHE A 73 6.60 8.46 -3.90
CA PHE A 73 7.23 9.72 -4.27
C PHE A 73 7.03 10.75 -3.16
N ARG A 74 8.08 11.47 -2.80
CA ARG A 74 8.09 12.42 -1.68
C ARG A 74 7.39 13.73 -2.00
N TRP A 75 6.11 13.70 -2.23
CA TRP A 75 5.26 14.84 -2.58
C TRP A 75 4.98 15.82 -1.44
N SER A 76 5.19 15.40 -0.20
CA SER A 76 5.21 16.25 0.98
C SER A 76 6.63 16.61 1.40
N GLY A 77 7.59 16.40 0.51
CA GLY A 77 9.01 16.60 0.77
C GLY A 77 9.36 18.02 1.21
N PRO A 78 10.46 18.19 1.97
CA PRO A 78 10.71 19.44 2.68
C PRO A 78 11.08 20.61 1.76
N ASP A 79 11.60 20.34 0.58
CA ASP A 79 11.95 21.38 -0.39
C ASP A 79 11.02 21.37 -1.61
N GLU A 80 10.80 22.53 -2.19
CA GLU A 80 9.86 22.76 -3.28
C GLU A 80 10.30 22.06 -4.57
N ASP A 81 11.61 22.01 -4.86
CA ASP A 81 12.11 21.37 -6.08
C ASP A 81 11.89 19.85 -6.04
N ALA A 82 12.11 19.22 -4.87
CA ALA A 82 11.84 17.80 -4.65
C ALA A 82 10.35 17.50 -4.74
N ARG A 83 9.48 18.35 -4.16
CA ARG A 83 8.03 18.25 -4.26
C ARG A 83 7.57 18.31 -5.72
N GLN A 84 8.03 19.30 -6.48
CA GLN A 84 7.68 19.45 -7.89
C GLN A 84 8.17 18.27 -8.74
N ALA A 85 9.34 17.71 -8.42
CA ALA A 85 9.80 16.49 -9.06
C ALA A 85 8.84 15.32 -8.77
N ALA A 86 8.41 15.16 -7.52
CA ALA A 86 7.43 14.14 -7.14
C ALA A 86 6.09 14.31 -7.85
N VAL A 87 5.58 15.53 -7.98
CA VAL A 87 4.34 15.83 -8.74
C VAL A 87 4.47 15.40 -10.20
N ARG A 88 5.62 15.64 -10.85
CA ARG A 88 5.86 15.14 -12.23
C ARG A 88 5.89 13.60 -12.28
N TYR A 89 6.43 12.95 -11.25
CA TYR A 89 6.47 11.48 -11.19
C TYR A 89 5.07 10.91 -11.00
N TRP A 90 4.27 11.53 -10.14
CA TRP A 90 2.86 11.20 -9.95
C TRP A 90 2.07 11.37 -11.24
N THR A 91 2.23 12.50 -11.93
CA THR A 91 1.55 12.75 -13.22
C THR A 91 1.81 11.63 -14.23
N ARG A 92 3.06 11.17 -14.36
CA ARG A 92 3.38 10.03 -15.25
C ARG A 92 2.79 8.73 -14.73
N SER A 93 2.82 8.48 -13.44
CA SER A 93 2.24 7.26 -12.85
C SER A 93 0.72 7.20 -12.98
N ILE A 94 0.03 8.33 -12.88
CA ILE A 94 -1.42 8.43 -13.14
C ILE A 94 -1.74 8.07 -14.60
N GLN A 95 -0.95 8.52 -15.57
CA GLN A 95 -1.11 8.13 -16.98
C GLN A 95 -0.93 6.62 -17.17
N ILE A 96 0.13 6.05 -16.55
CA ILE A 96 0.37 4.60 -16.60
C ILE A 96 -0.81 3.82 -15.98
N ALA A 97 -1.35 4.30 -14.86
CA ALA A 97 -2.52 3.70 -14.23
C ALA A 97 -3.74 3.71 -15.16
N ALA A 98 -4.03 4.86 -15.78
CA ALA A 98 -5.10 5.00 -16.75
C ALA A 98 -4.93 4.08 -17.96
N ASP A 99 -3.72 3.99 -18.55
CA ASP A 99 -3.40 3.11 -19.66
C ASP A 99 -3.58 1.63 -19.30
N LEU A 100 -3.34 1.25 -18.07
CA LEU A 100 -3.57 -0.12 -17.55
C LEU A 100 -5.03 -0.38 -17.15
N GLY A 101 -5.87 0.66 -17.06
CA GLY A 101 -7.23 0.56 -16.54
C GLY A 101 -7.31 0.38 -15.03
N VAL A 102 -6.28 0.84 -14.31
CA VAL A 102 -6.22 0.80 -12.83
C VAL A 102 -6.98 1.98 -12.26
N THR A 103 -7.85 1.71 -11.30
CA THR A 103 -8.75 2.70 -10.70
C THR A 103 -8.37 3.10 -9.27
N SER A 104 -7.28 2.55 -8.73
CA SER A 104 -6.78 2.89 -7.38
C SER A 104 -5.27 3.06 -7.40
N MET A 105 -4.80 4.11 -6.76
CA MET A 105 -3.38 4.33 -6.50
C MET A 105 -3.18 4.61 -5.01
N ILE A 106 -2.18 3.97 -4.42
CA ILE A 106 -1.88 4.08 -2.99
C ILE A 106 -0.68 4.99 -2.80
N SER A 107 -0.65 5.73 -1.72
CA SER A 107 0.51 6.49 -1.28
C SER A 107 0.56 6.60 0.23
N GLU A 108 1.77 6.60 0.75
CA GLU A 108 2.07 7.21 2.05
C GLU A 108 1.93 8.74 1.93
N PHE A 109 1.86 9.43 3.07
CA PHE A 109 1.89 10.90 3.10
C PHE A 109 3.27 11.47 2.71
N ASN A 110 4.34 10.71 2.93
CA ASN A 110 5.70 10.97 2.46
C ASN A 110 6.32 12.29 2.94
N GLY A 111 5.97 12.73 4.14
CA GLY A 111 6.54 13.91 4.79
C GLY A 111 7.67 13.57 5.78
N ARG A 112 7.97 14.51 6.66
CA ARG A 112 8.98 14.36 7.71
C ARG A 112 8.34 14.64 9.08
N PRO A 113 8.45 13.72 10.04
CA PRO A 113 7.91 13.93 11.38
C PRO A 113 8.60 15.08 12.14
N GLU A 114 9.84 15.42 11.77
CA GLU A 114 10.58 16.52 12.40
C GLU A 114 10.12 17.91 11.90
N GLU A 115 9.44 17.97 10.75
CA GLU A 115 8.94 19.20 10.13
C GLU A 115 7.46 19.07 9.71
N PRO A 116 6.54 18.70 10.64
CA PRO A 116 5.18 18.32 10.27
C PRO A 116 4.40 19.45 9.58
N ASP A 117 4.45 20.67 10.10
CA ASP A 117 3.74 21.82 9.51
C ASP A 117 4.20 22.10 8.07
N ARG A 118 5.50 21.93 7.82
CA ARG A 118 6.08 22.15 6.49
C ARG A 118 5.69 21.02 5.54
N SER A 119 5.73 19.78 6.02
CA SER A 119 5.30 18.61 5.27
C SER A 119 3.82 18.70 4.89
N GLU A 120 2.98 19.10 5.82
CA GLU A 120 1.56 19.33 5.57
C GLU A 120 1.33 20.43 4.54
N ALA A 121 2.02 21.56 4.67
CA ALA A 121 1.92 22.66 3.69
C ALA A 121 2.32 22.22 2.27
N GLN A 122 3.35 21.38 2.13
CA GLN A 122 3.76 20.84 0.84
C GLN A 122 2.79 19.76 0.33
N PHE A 123 2.23 18.96 1.22
CA PHE A 123 1.18 18.00 0.90
C PHE A 123 -0.02 18.70 0.25
N TRP A 124 -0.54 19.76 0.87
CA TRP A 124 -1.67 20.52 0.34
C TRP A 124 -1.40 21.10 -1.06
N LYS A 125 -0.21 21.65 -1.30
CA LYS A 125 0.17 22.12 -2.65
C LYS A 125 0.17 20.98 -3.67
N SER A 126 0.67 19.81 -3.28
CA SER A 126 0.69 18.64 -4.17
C SER A 126 -0.72 18.11 -4.44
N MET A 127 -1.62 18.15 -3.45
CA MET A 127 -3.02 17.81 -3.63
C MET A 127 -3.72 18.76 -4.61
N ASP A 128 -3.52 20.06 -4.47
CA ASP A 128 -4.09 21.05 -5.40
C ASP A 128 -3.69 20.80 -6.86
N GLU A 129 -2.48 20.30 -7.10
CA GLU A 129 -1.97 20.01 -8.44
C GLU A 129 -2.42 18.62 -8.97
N LEU A 130 -2.54 17.61 -8.11
CA LEU A 130 -2.74 16.22 -8.51
C LEU A 130 -4.19 15.75 -8.45
N LEU A 131 -5.01 16.25 -7.51
CA LEU A 131 -6.41 15.83 -7.40
C LEU A 131 -7.21 16.00 -8.69
N PRO A 132 -7.06 17.12 -9.45
CA PRO A 132 -7.74 17.25 -10.74
C PRO A 132 -7.34 16.17 -11.77
N LEU A 133 -6.12 15.63 -11.67
CA LEU A 133 -5.67 14.54 -12.54
C LEU A 133 -6.28 13.20 -12.12
N PHE A 134 -6.32 12.90 -10.84
CA PHE A 134 -7.01 11.72 -10.30
C PHE A 134 -8.49 11.71 -10.67
N GLU A 135 -9.17 12.84 -10.50
CA GLU A 135 -10.58 12.99 -10.85
C GLU A 135 -10.81 12.78 -12.35
N ARG A 136 -10.02 13.43 -13.20
CA ARG A 136 -10.12 13.32 -14.66
C ARG A 136 -9.96 11.88 -15.15
N GLU A 137 -9.05 11.12 -14.58
CA GLU A 137 -8.80 9.73 -14.96
C GLU A 137 -9.69 8.72 -14.21
N GLY A 138 -10.54 9.19 -13.29
CA GLY A 138 -11.42 8.34 -12.48
C GLY A 138 -10.66 7.41 -11.53
N ILE A 139 -9.49 7.85 -11.05
CA ILE A 139 -8.62 7.08 -10.16
C ILE A 139 -8.81 7.57 -8.73
N THR A 140 -8.98 6.66 -7.80
CA THR A 140 -9.00 6.94 -6.37
C THR A 140 -7.57 6.96 -5.82
N LEU A 141 -7.21 8.03 -5.13
CA LEU A 141 -6.03 8.11 -4.30
C LEU A 141 -6.34 7.55 -2.92
N THR A 142 -5.67 6.48 -2.53
CA THR A 142 -5.82 5.85 -1.22
C THR A 142 -4.61 6.16 -0.36
N LEU A 143 -4.81 6.84 0.77
CA LEU A 143 -3.73 7.33 1.63
C LEU A 143 -3.51 6.41 2.83
N GLU A 144 -2.26 6.11 3.10
CA GLU A 144 -1.78 5.22 4.15
C GLU A 144 -0.91 6.00 5.15
N PRO A 145 -1.24 5.99 6.46
CA PRO A 145 -0.32 6.46 7.50
C PRO A 145 0.87 5.50 7.60
N HIS A 146 2.06 6.04 7.80
CA HIS A 146 3.26 5.24 7.81
C HIS A 146 4.17 5.67 8.97
N PRO A 147 4.76 4.74 9.73
CA PRO A 147 5.75 5.07 10.74
C PRO A 147 6.88 5.93 10.17
N ASP A 148 7.32 6.92 10.94
CA ASP A 148 8.37 7.87 10.54
C ASP A 148 7.96 8.81 9.37
N ASP A 149 6.64 9.06 9.25
CA ASP A 149 6.06 10.08 8.38
C ASP A 149 5.50 11.25 9.21
N PHE A 150 5.06 12.35 8.59
CA PHE A 150 4.41 13.43 9.34
C PHE A 150 2.98 13.06 9.78
N ILE A 151 2.40 12.05 9.18
CA ILE A 151 1.15 11.38 9.59
C ILE A 151 1.45 9.91 9.83
N GLU A 152 1.48 9.50 11.10
CA GLU A 152 1.80 8.13 11.48
C GLU A 152 0.59 7.33 11.94
N ASN A 153 -0.39 7.98 12.58
CA ASN A 153 -1.54 7.27 13.12
C ASN A 153 -2.79 7.37 12.24
N GLY A 154 -3.67 6.37 12.38
CA GLY A 154 -4.86 6.24 11.55
C GLY A 154 -5.88 7.36 11.76
N TYR A 155 -6.06 7.86 12.98
CA TYR A 155 -7.05 8.91 13.27
C TYR A 155 -6.67 10.24 12.61
N ASP A 156 -5.38 10.62 12.66
CA ASP A 156 -4.89 11.84 12.01
C ASP A 156 -4.97 11.72 10.48
N ALA A 157 -4.64 10.54 9.93
CA ALA A 157 -4.81 10.26 8.51
C ALA A 157 -6.26 10.43 8.04
N ILE A 158 -7.21 9.84 8.79
CA ILE A 158 -8.64 9.94 8.48
C ILE A 158 -9.12 11.39 8.60
N ASN A 159 -8.68 12.14 9.61
CA ASN A 159 -9.03 13.55 9.78
C ASN A 159 -8.51 14.40 8.62
N LEU A 160 -7.27 14.17 8.16
CA LEU A 160 -6.71 14.88 7.02
C LEU A 160 -7.47 14.54 5.73
N ILE A 161 -7.79 13.26 5.51
CA ILE A 161 -8.61 12.81 4.36
C ILE A 161 -10.00 13.46 4.38
N ARG A 162 -10.64 13.54 5.53
CA ARG A 162 -11.91 14.28 5.69
C ARG A 162 -11.74 15.77 5.40
N GLY A 163 -10.60 16.35 5.76
CA GLY A 163 -10.27 17.74 5.43
C GLY A 163 -10.09 17.98 3.93
N ILE A 164 -9.55 17.01 3.19
CA ILE A 164 -9.47 17.05 1.72
C ILE A 164 -10.89 17.05 1.12
N ASN A 165 -11.81 16.29 1.70
CA ASN A 165 -13.22 16.22 1.31
C ASN A 165 -13.42 16.03 -0.21
N HIS A 166 -12.73 15.05 -0.78
CA HIS A 166 -12.79 14.76 -2.21
C HIS A 166 -13.21 13.30 -2.47
N PRO A 167 -14.16 13.03 -3.39
CA PRO A 167 -14.70 11.68 -3.61
C PRO A 167 -13.66 10.67 -4.13
N ASN A 168 -12.58 11.15 -4.73
CA ASN A 168 -11.48 10.29 -5.20
C ASN A 168 -10.34 10.15 -4.18
N VAL A 169 -10.59 10.43 -2.89
CA VAL A 169 -9.61 10.21 -1.83
C VAL A 169 -10.19 9.28 -0.78
N SER A 170 -9.44 8.25 -0.40
CA SER A 170 -9.86 7.23 0.56
C SER A 170 -8.72 6.86 1.51
N PHE A 171 -9.02 6.00 2.46
CA PHE A 171 -8.12 5.55 3.51
C PHE A 171 -7.70 4.10 3.30
N LEU A 172 -6.42 3.82 3.56
CA LEU A 172 -5.86 2.48 3.68
C LEU A 172 -5.47 2.23 5.14
N TYR A 173 -5.94 1.11 5.68
CA TYR A 173 -5.49 0.58 6.96
C TYR A 173 -4.37 -0.43 6.73
N CYS A 174 -3.21 -0.22 7.38
CA CYS A 174 -2.08 -1.14 7.33
C CYS A 174 -1.89 -1.80 8.70
N ALA A 175 -2.08 -3.11 8.78
CA ALA A 175 -2.00 -3.83 10.05
C ALA A 175 -0.62 -3.72 10.71
N PRO A 176 0.51 -3.95 10.00
CA PRO A 176 1.84 -3.81 10.63
C PRO A 176 2.17 -2.37 11.03
N HIS A 177 1.77 -1.35 10.25
CA HIS A 177 2.04 0.05 10.61
C HIS A 177 1.28 0.45 11.87
N THR A 178 -0.01 0.10 11.95
CA THR A 178 -0.86 0.38 13.10
C THR A 178 -0.33 -0.31 14.35
N PHE A 179 0.01 -1.59 14.24
CA PHE A 179 0.59 -2.36 15.36
C PHE A 179 1.94 -1.79 15.82
N HIS A 180 2.78 -1.36 14.87
CA HIS A 180 4.10 -0.80 15.14
C HIS A 180 4.06 0.44 16.04
N ILE A 181 3.07 1.30 15.86
CA ILE A 181 2.88 2.50 16.70
C ILE A 181 1.98 2.28 17.90
N GLY A 182 1.40 1.09 18.04
CA GLY A 182 0.54 0.71 19.17
C GLY A 182 -0.86 1.29 19.10
N ASP A 183 -1.41 1.52 17.93
CA ASP A 183 -2.75 2.06 17.72
C ASP A 183 -3.86 1.00 17.83
N ASP A 184 -5.08 1.50 18.07
CA ASP A 184 -6.32 0.73 18.19
C ASP A 184 -6.92 0.39 16.82
N ALA A 185 -6.69 -0.83 16.34
CA ALA A 185 -7.17 -1.29 15.04
C ALA A 185 -8.71 -1.23 14.90
N PRO A 186 -9.53 -1.80 15.82
CA PRO A 186 -10.98 -1.71 15.73
C PRO A 186 -11.52 -0.29 15.73
N GLY A 187 -10.99 0.57 16.60
CA GLY A 187 -11.42 1.96 16.68
C GLY A 187 -11.08 2.75 15.41
N ILE A 188 -9.92 2.54 14.81
CA ILE A 188 -9.52 3.19 13.55
C ILE A 188 -10.43 2.74 12.41
N ILE A 189 -10.73 1.44 12.30
CA ILE A 189 -11.60 0.88 11.26
C ILE A 189 -13.01 1.42 11.39
N GLU A 190 -13.57 1.44 12.61
CA GLU A 190 -14.88 2.04 12.88
C GLU A 190 -14.88 3.53 12.54
N TYR A 191 -13.84 4.26 12.96
CA TYR A 191 -13.73 5.69 12.69
C TYR A 191 -13.58 6.01 11.20
N ALA A 192 -12.89 5.17 10.44
CA ALA A 192 -12.76 5.35 8.99
C ALA A 192 -14.12 5.19 8.26
N GLY A 193 -14.94 4.22 8.68
CA GLY A 193 -16.21 3.94 8.03
C GLY A 193 -16.05 3.71 6.53
N ASP A 194 -16.87 4.39 5.72
CA ASP A 194 -16.87 4.26 4.26
C ASP A 194 -15.59 4.78 3.57
N LEU A 195 -14.72 5.51 4.28
CA LEU A 195 -13.42 5.93 3.74
C LEU A 195 -12.45 4.76 3.61
N LEU A 196 -12.63 3.68 4.38
CA LEU A 196 -11.79 2.50 4.32
C LEU A 196 -12.07 1.69 3.05
N THR A 197 -11.15 1.72 2.10
CA THR A 197 -11.28 1.01 0.82
C THR A 197 -10.22 -0.07 0.63
N HIS A 198 -9.17 -0.06 1.42
CA HIS A 198 -8.02 -0.95 1.27
C HIS A 198 -7.42 -1.33 2.62
N VAL A 199 -6.93 -2.57 2.72
CA VAL A 199 -6.26 -3.07 3.92
C VAL A 199 -5.01 -3.84 3.54
N HIS A 200 -3.88 -3.49 4.13
CA HIS A 200 -2.64 -4.26 4.07
C HIS A 200 -2.60 -5.29 5.20
N LEU A 201 -2.37 -6.53 4.83
CA LEU A 201 -2.31 -7.68 5.73
C LEU A 201 -0.89 -8.23 5.78
N ALA A 202 -0.22 -7.99 6.87
CA ALA A 202 1.02 -8.62 7.29
C ALA A 202 1.11 -8.57 8.81
N ASP A 203 1.92 -9.42 9.41
CA ASP A 203 2.12 -9.46 10.85
C ASP A 203 3.34 -8.62 11.28
N ALA A 204 3.36 -8.25 12.53
CA ALA A 204 4.45 -7.53 13.15
C ALA A 204 4.56 -7.91 14.62
N PHE A 205 5.73 -7.74 15.24
CA PHE A 205 5.93 -7.96 16.67
C PHE A 205 6.71 -6.82 17.31
N ASP A 206 6.50 -6.65 18.62
CA ASP A 206 7.26 -5.75 19.48
C ASP A 206 7.28 -4.28 19.00
N HIS A 207 6.10 -3.70 18.78
CA HIS A 207 5.96 -2.31 18.36
C HIS A 207 6.66 -1.31 19.30
N THR A 208 6.72 -1.62 20.61
CA THR A 208 7.33 -0.76 21.63
C THR A 208 8.85 -0.67 21.52
N ALA A 209 9.49 -1.59 20.81
CA ALA A 209 10.93 -1.62 20.59
C ALA A 209 11.33 -1.07 19.22
N SER A 210 10.43 -0.39 18.54
CA SER A 210 10.69 0.20 17.23
C SER A 210 11.79 1.27 17.28
N SER A 211 12.62 1.27 16.24
CA SER A 211 13.65 2.28 16.03
C SER A 211 13.25 3.39 15.05
N GLY A 212 12.05 3.35 14.51
CA GLY A 212 11.58 4.32 13.53
C GLY A 212 12.12 4.15 12.11
N ASN A 213 12.81 3.07 11.81
CA ASN A 213 13.28 2.83 10.45
C ASN A 213 12.18 2.27 9.55
N ARG A 214 12.11 2.72 8.31
CA ARG A 214 10.96 2.50 7.44
C ARG A 214 10.84 1.11 6.85
N TYR A 215 11.80 0.58 6.26
CA TYR A 215 11.69 -0.70 5.54
C TYR A 215 12.65 -1.68 6.09
N ILE A 216 12.15 -2.64 6.85
CA ILE A 216 13.04 -3.63 7.26
C ILE A 216 12.54 -5.01 7.21
N LEU A 217 13.33 -5.66 6.44
CA LEU A 217 13.56 -7.07 6.45
C LEU A 217 14.45 -7.35 7.66
N ASN A 218 13.82 -7.59 8.81
CA ASN A 218 14.59 -8.05 9.95
C ASN A 218 14.84 -9.55 9.79
N PRO A 219 16.05 -9.97 9.51
CA PRO A 219 16.37 -11.38 9.60
C PRO A 219 16.07 -11.90 11.01
N PRO A 220 15.64 -13.15 11.17
CA PRO A 220 15.40 -13.73 12.48
C PRO A 220 16.60 -13.52 13.41
N GLY A 221 16.34 -13.05 14.64
CA GLY A 221 17.38 -12.79 15.64
C GLY A 221 18.13 -11.46 15.49
N THR A 222 17.75 -10.60 14.53
CA THR A 222 18.31 -9.26 14.42
C THR A 222 17.69 -8.33 15.46
N PRO A 223 18.48 -7.62 16.27
CA PRO A 223 17.95 -6.70 17.28
C PRO A 223 17.47 -5.36 16.71
N ALA A 224 17.67 -5.09 15.42
CA ALA A 224 17.19 -3.90 14.78
C ALA A 224 15.66 -3.91 14.78
N ARG A 225 15.03 -2.81 15.19
CA ARG A 225 13.59 -2.69 15.36
C ARG A 225 13.01 -1.79 14.30
N ILE A 226 12.20 -2.43 13.49
CA ILE A 226 11.56 -1.75 12.41
C ILE A 226 10.20 -2.38 12.29
N HIS A 227 9.20 -1.64 11.79
CA HIS A 227 7.95 -2.30 11.48
C HIS A 227 8.23 -3.46 10.52
N GLN A 228 7.70 -4.62 10.83
CA GLN A 228 7.88 -5.81 10.02
C GLN A 228 6.64 -6.06 9.20
N HIS A 229 6.83 -6.73 8.07
CA HIS A 229 5.76 -7.28 7.28
C HIS A 229 5.97 -8.79 7.17
N LEU A 230 5.47 -9.52 8.17
CA LEU A 230 5.62 -10.96 8.34
C LEU A 230 4.40 -11.72 7.84
N ASP A 231 4.52 -13.04 7.70
CA ASP A 231 3.36 -13.92 7.51
C ASP A 231 2.43 -13.84 8.73
N ILE A 232 1.12 -13.92 8.51
CA ILE A 232 0.11 -13.97 9.59
C ILE A 232 0.42 -15.12 10.55
N GLY A 233 0.56 -14.80 11.84
CA GLY A 233 0.89 -15.75 12.92
C GLY A 233 2.37 -15.83 13.26
N GLU A 234 3.23 -15.08 12.58
CA GLU A 234 4.66 -14.95 12.91
C GLU A 234 4.92 -13.75 13.85
N GLY A 235 3.91 -12.94 14.12
CA GLY A 235 3.96 -11.77 14.98
C GLY A 235 2.90 -11.80 16.08
N GLU A 236 2.44 -10.62 16.47
CA GLU A 236 1.55 -10.39 17.62
C GLU A 236 0.27 -9.62 17.25
N VAL A 237 0.04 -9.35 15.95
CA VAL A 237 -1.19 -8.69 15.48
C VAL A 237 -2.39 -9.61 15.72
N ASP A 238 -3.44 -9.10 16.38
CA ASP A 238 -4.69 -9.84 16.54
C ASP A 238 -5.55 -9.79 15.26
N PHE A 239 -5.31 -10.73 14.36
CA PHE A 239 -6.09 -10.86 13.13
C PHE A 239 -7.54 -11.28 13.36
N GLY A 240 -7.85 -11.95 14.49
CA GLY A 240 -9.23 -12.25 14.86
C GLY A 240 -10.02 -10.97 15.12
N GLU A 241 -9.46 -10.07 15.92
CA GLU A 241 -10.01 -8.75 16.20
C GLU A 241 -10.09 -7.89 14.93
N LEU A 242 -9.01 -7.84 14.13
CA LEU A 242 -8.96 -7.09 12.87
C LEU A 242 -10.07 -7.52 11.90
N PHE A 243 -10.18 -8.81 11.59
CA PHE A 243 -11.22 -9.31 10.69
C PHE A 243 -12.63 -9.17 11.28
N GLY A 244 -12.76 -9.23 12.62
CA GLY A 244 -13.99 -8.90 13.33
C GLY A 244 -14.43 -7.46 13.09
N ALA A 245 -13.52 -6.52 13.22
CA ALA A 245 -13.75 -5.09 12.96
C ALA A 245 -14.10 -4.81 11.48
N LEU A 246 -13.38 -5.45 10.53
CA LEU A 246 -13.70 -5.33 9.11
C LEU A 246 -15.11 -5.82 8.77
N ARG A 247 -15.52 -6.95 9.35
CA ARG A 247 -16.90 -7.46 9.20
C ARG A 247 -17.94 -6.51 9.80
N ALA A 248 -17.68 -6.00 10.99
CA ALA A 248 -18.58 -5.04 11.67
C ALA A 248 -18.74 -3.74 10.87
N ASN A 249 -17.66 -3.30 10.22
CA ASN A 249 -17.68 -2.12 9.33
C ASN A 249 -18.32 -2.38 7.97
N GLY A 250 -18.67 -3.64 7.63
CA GLY A 250 -19.20 -3.99 6.32
C GLY A 250 -18.18 -3.84 5.19
N PHE A 251 -16.90 -3.98 5.47
CA PHE A 251 -15.82 -3.79 4.50
C PHE A 251 -15.95 -4.74 3.30
N ASP A 252 -15.92 -4.18 2.09
CA ASP A 252 -15.95 -4.91 0.82
C ASP A 252 -14.88 -4.40 -0.19
N GLY A 253 -13.81 -3.86 0.32
CA GLY A 253 -12.70 -3.30 -0.47
C GLY A 253 -11.65 -4.33 -0.91
N THR A 254 -10.40 -3.91 -0.93
CA THR A 254 -9.25 -4.74 -1.28
C THR A 254 -8.46 -5.14 -0.04
N LEU A 255 -8.14 -6.42 0.07
CA LEU A 255 -7.19 -6.97 1.03
C LEU A 255 -5.90 -7.32 0.28
N THR A 256 -4.77 -6.78 0.69
CA THR A 256 -3.46 -7.08 0.08
C THR A 256 -2.59 -7.88 1.05
N ALA A 257 -2.15 -9.07 0.64
CA ALA A 257 -1.05 -9.75 1.29
C ALA A 257 0.25 -8.99 1.03
N CYS A 258 0.75 -8.31 2.05
CA CYS A 258 1.83 -7.32 1.97
C CYS A 258 3.03 -7.77 2.81
N VAL A 259 3.61 -8.94 2.51
CA VAL A 259 4.75 -9.52 3.22
C VAL A 259 6.05 -9.18 2.53
N PHE A 260 7.05 -8.77 3.30
CA PHE A 260 8.37 -8.36 2.78
C PHE A 260 9.54 -9.15 3.38
N ALA A 261 9.27 -9.98 4.35
CA ALA A 261 10.30 -10.58 5.21
C ALA A 261 10.99 -11.84 4.64
N TRP A 262 10.42 -12.49 3.62
CA TRP A 262 10.79 -13.87 3.27
C TRP A 262 11.11 -14.06 1.78
N GLU A 263 12.04 -13.27 1.23
CA GLU A 263 12.41 -13.39 -0.19
C GLU A 263 12.86 -14.80 -0.59
N GLU A 264 13.57 -15.50 0.30
CA GLU A 264 14.07 -16.86 0.08
C GLU A 264 12.96 -17.93 0.02
N ARG A 265 11.78 -17.64 0.60
CA ARG A 265 10.61 -18.52 0.58
C ARG A 265 9.34 -17.78 0.09
N ALA A 266 9.51 -16.80 -0.78
CA ALA A 266 8.45 -15.91 -1.21
C ALA A 266 7.20 -16.63 -1.74
N LYS A 267 7.37 -17.71 -2.53
CA LYS A 267 6.25 -18.50 -3.03
C LYS A 267 5.48 -19.22 -1.92
N GLU A 268 6.20 -19.84 -0.99
CA GLU A 268 5.63 -20.51 0.17
C GLU A 268 4.83 -19.54 1.03
N SER A 269 5.43 -18.41 1.37
CA SER A 269 4.79 -17.31 2.12
C SER A 269 3.53 -16.80 1.42
N SER A 270 3.61 -16.49 0.12
CA SER A 270 2.46 -16.00 -0.64
C SER A 270 1.29 -16.99 -0.68
N LEU A 271 1.56 -18.28 -0.87
CA LEU A 271 0.53 -19.33 -0.81
C LEU A 271 -0.07 -19.47 0.60
N PHE A 272 0.77 -19.41 1.62
CA PHE A 272 0.35 -19.45 3.02
C PHE A 272 -0.56 -18.25 3.35
N MET A 273 -0.17 -17.05 2.98
CA MET A 273 -0.94 -15.82 3.21
C MET A 273 -2.31 -15.89 2.50
N ARG A 274 -2.36 -16.35 1.25
CA ARG A 274 -3.62 -16.54 0.54
C ARG A 274 -4.57 -17.46 1.32
N LYS A 275 -4.06 -18.60 1.75
CA LYS A 275 -4.84 -19.57 2.54
C LYS A 275 -5.33 -18.96 3.86
N LYS A 276 -4.46 -18.22 4.57
CA LYS A 276 -4.82 -17.59 5.84
C LYS A 276 -5.91 -16.53 5.68
N ILE A 277 -5.82 -15.71 4.65
CA ILE A 277 -6.85 -14.71 4.36
C ILE A 277 -8.19 -15.41 4.07
N ASP A 278 -8.19 -16.47 3.25
CA ASP A 278 -9.41 -17.25 2.94
C ASP A 278 -10.00 -17.89 4.21
N GLU A 279 -9.17 -18.40 5.14
CA GLU A 279 -9.62 -18.95 6.44
C GLU A 279 -10.36 -17.87 7.25
N TYR A 280 -9.79 -16.66 7.43
CA TYR A 280 -10.43 -15.59 8.17
C TYR A 280 -11.70 -15.04 7.51
N LEU A 281 -11.78 -15.07 6.17
CA LEU A 281 -12.97 -14.63 5.45
C LEU A 281 -14.10 -15.64 5.53
N THR A 282 -13.81 -16.95 5.69
CA THR A 282 -14.81 -18.01 5.82
C THR A 282 -15.24 -18.25 7.25
N ASP A 283 -14.40 -17.90 8.21
CA ASP A 283 -14.72 -18.02 9.63
C ASP A 283 -15.79 -16.98 10.02
N ARG A 284 -16.96 -17.49 10.42
CA ARG A 284 -18.09 -16.67 10.85
C ARG A 284 -18.28 -16.65 12.38
N SER A 285 -17.27 -17.19 13.11
CA SER A 285 -17.34 -17.25 14.57
C SER A 285 -17.18 -15.89 15.26
#